data_08e03cfb76b97d37490a11c18f5214e3
#
_entry.id   08e03cfb76b97d37490a11c18f5214e3
#
_cell.length_a   1.000
_cell.length_b   1.000
_cell.length_c   1.000
_cell.angle_alpha   90.00
_cell.angle_beta   90.00
_cell.angle_gamma   90.00
#
_symmetry.space_group_name_H-M   'P 1'
#
loop_
_entity.id
_entity.type
_entity.pdbx_description
1 polymer ?
#
loop_
_entity_poly.entity_id
_entity_poly.type
_entity_poly.pdbx_seq_one_letter_code
_entity_poly.pdbx_strand_id
1 'polypeptide(L)'
;VRRRGRGGKQFRAITVGKIAPAKYPNFRLNEHHLGTIVDIVHERGRDAPLVKASFDDEYYYIPAPEGIAVGDRLEMGLGAAATARNILALESIPEGTTICNIEKNAGDGGKLIKSAGSSALVFSHGIEGVTVKFPSGKKLTVNPKCRAMIGIIAGAGRKEKPFLKAGTKAKYMQAHGRLYPTVRGIAQAAVYHPHGGGRHQHVGRQSSVGRTTPPGRKVGIISPRKTGRSRLKERK
;
A
#
# COMPACT_ATOMS: atom_id res chain seq x y z
N VAL A 1 22.08 13.85 12.92
CA VAL A 1 20.96 12.90 12.80
C VAL A 1 19.93 13.46 11.83
N ARG A 2 19.63 12.75 10.73
CA ARG A 2 18.60 13.19 9.80
C ARG A 2 17.22 13.06 10.44
N ARG A 3 16.49 14.16 10.49
CA ARG A 3 15.11 14.21 11.01
C ARG A 3 14.06 13.82 9.95
N ARG A 4 14.32 12.80 9.14
CA ARG A 4 13.35 12.33 8.14
C ARG A 4 12.10 11.82 8.83
N GLY A 5 10.93 12.34 8.40
CA GLY A 5 9.63 11.91 8.91
C GLY A 5 9.27 12.48 10.29
N ARG A 6 10.05 13.37 10.86
CA ARG A 6 9.77 13.99 12.17
C ARG A 6 9.03 15.33 12.05
N GLY A 7 7.96 15.37 11.27
CA GLY A 7 7.02 16.49 11.28
C GLY A 7 7.43 17.75 10.52
N GLY A 8 8.58 17.80 9.87
CA GLY A 8 8.95 18.92 9.00
C GLY A 8 8.00 19.06 7.81
N LYS A 9 7.69 20.30 7.39
CA LYS A 9 6.77 20.61 6.28
C LYS A 9 7.09 19.82 5.01
N GLN A 10 8.36 19.62 4.68
CA GLN A 10 8.82 18.87 3.51
C GLN A 10 8.52 17.37 3.53
N PHE A 11 8.19 16.78 4.69
CA PHE A 11 7.86 15.36 4.86
C PHE A 11 6.36 15.12 5.07
N ARG A 12 5.55 16.16 5.03
CA ARG A 12 4.10 16.04 5.09
C ARG A 12 3.55 15.94 3.67
N ALA A 13 2.66 14.99 3.44
CA ALA A 13 1.89 14.96 2.22
C ALA A 13 1.02 16.22 2.12
N ILE A 14 0.85 16.72 0.90
CA ILE A 14 -0.01 17.88 0.67
C ILE A 14 -1.45 17.47 0.95
N THR A 15 -2.16 18.30 1.71
CA THR A 15 -3.59 18.10 2.02
C THR A 15 -4.50 18.61 0.91
N VAL A 16 -4.06 19.62 0.17
CA VAL A 16 -4.80 20.17 -0.97
C VAL A 16 -4.96 19.14 -2.07
N GLY A 17 -6.20 18.91 -2.52
CA GLY A 17 -6.54 17.87 -3.49
C GLY A 17 -6.71 16.48 -2.88
N LYS A 18 -6.84 16.38 -1.56
CA LYS A 18 -7.36 15.22 -0.86
C LYS A 18 -8.88 15.31 -0.84
N ILE A 19 -9.55 14.17 -1.13
CA ILE A 19 -11.01 14.11 -1.23
C ILE A 19 -11.58 13.57 0.07
N ALA A 20 -11.29 12.33 0.41
CA ALA A 20 -11.82 11.69 1.59
C ALA A 20 -10.96 10.48 2.02
N PRO A 21 -11.10 10.01 3.27
CA PRO A 21 -10.54 8.74 3.67
C PRO A 21 -11.14 7.60 2.84
N ALA A 22 -10.29 6.81 2.19
CA ALA A 22 -10.73 5.63 1.46
C ALA A 22 -11.00 4.48 2.44
N LYS A 23 -12.27 4.29 2.78
CA LYS A 23 -12.73 3.28 3.74
C LYS A 23 -14.07 2.69 3.31
N TYR A 24 -14.31 1.43 3.70
CA TYR A 24 -15.65 0.85 3.63
C TYR A 24 -16.61 1.56 4.57
N PRO A 25 -17.91 1.59 4.23
CA PRO A 25 -18.97 1.95 5.18
C PRO A 25 -18.90 1.08 6.45
N ASN A 26 -19.35 1.64 7.56
CA ASN A 26 -19.37 0.89 8.82
C ASN A 26 -20.74 0.21 9.02
N PHE A 27 -21.15 -0.59 8.05
CA PHE A 27 -22.39 -1.37 8.14
C PHE A 27 -22.17 -2.68 8.90
N ARG A 28 -23.26 -3.25 9.40
CA ARG A 28 -23.25 -4.55 10.05
C ARG A 28 -22.98 -5.66 9.03
N LEU A 29 -22.17 -6.64 9.41
CA LEU A 29 -21.79 -7.74 8.52
C LEU A 29 -22.97 -8.64 8.11
N ASN A 30 -24.01 -8.67 8.94
CA ASN A 30 -25.17 -9.52 8.73
C ASN A 30 -26.23 -8.91 7.80
N GLU A 31 -26.01 -7.67 7.34
CA GLU A 31 -26.92 -6.95 6.45
C GLU A 31 -26.36 -6.95 5.03
N HIS A 32 -27.26 -7.05 4.06
CA HIS A 32 -26.92 -6.93 2.64
C HIS A 32 -27.17 -5.50 2.17
N HIS A 33 -26.14 -4.85 1.66
CA HIS A 33 -26.24 -3.49 1.14
C HIS A 33 -25.89 -3.46 -0.34
N LEU A 34 -26.72 -2.79 -1.11
CA LEU A 34 -26.52 -2.55 -2.52
C LEU A 34 -26.09 -1.10 -2.73
N GLY A 35 -24.88 -0.92 -3.25
CA GLY A 35 -24.37 0.40 -3.62
C GLY A 35 -24.34 0.59 -5.12
N THR A 36 -24.37 1.84 -5.54
CA THR A 36 -24.20 2.24 -6.94
C THR A 36 -22.99 3.16 -7.07
N ILE A 37 -22.21 2.95 -8.13
CA ILE A 37 -21.05 3.78 -8.43
C ILE A 37 -21.53 5.08 -9.09
N VAL A 38 -21.30 6.19 -8.39
CA VAL A 38 -21.71 7.52 -8.85
C VAL A 38 -20.64 8.17 -9.70
N ASP A 39 -19.35 8.01 -9.29
CA ASP A 39 -18.24 8.67 -9.98
C ASP A 39 -16.91 7.96 -9.70
N ILE A 40 -15.93 8.18 -10.56
CA ILE A 40 -14.54 7.71 -10.39
C ILE A 40 -13.64 8.94 -10.34
N VAL A 41 -13.06 9.20 -9.18
CA VAL A 41 -12.32 10.43 -8.91
C VAL A 41 -10.83 10.19 -8.67
N HIS A 42 -10.01 11.16 -9.10
CA HIS A 42 -8.58 11.16 -8.84
C HIS A 42 -8.26 11.92 -7.56
N GLU A 43 -7.52 11.28 -6.66
CA GLU A 43 -7.00 11.92 -5.45
C GLU A 43 -5.50 12.19 -5.56
N ARG A 44 -5.09 13.42 -5.27
CA ARG A 44 -3.67 13.81 -5.29
C ARG A 44 -2.84 12.99 -4.30
N GLY A 45 -1.81 12.33 -4.81
CA GLY A 45 -0.90 11.49 -4.02
C GLY A 45 -1.39 10.05 -3.85
N ARG A 46 -2.47 9.67 -4.50
CA ARG A 46 -2.91 8.28 -4.62
C ARG A 46 -2.75 7.86 -6.08
N ASP A 47 -2.06 6.74 -6.32
CA ASP A 47 -1.88 6.20 -7.68
C ASP A 47 -3.14 5.46 -8.17
N ALA A 48 -3.87 4.81 -7.26
CA ALA A 48 -5.15 4.19 -7.56
C ALA A 48 -6.28 5.24 -7.57
N PRO A 49 -7.20 5.23 -8.52
CA PRO A 49 -8.39 6.05 -8.47
C PRO A 49 -9.28 5.66 -7.29
N LEU A 50 -10.17 6.57 -6.89
CA LEU A 50 -11.22 6.31 -5.90
C LEU A 50 -12.57 6.23 -6.59
N VAL A 51 -13.36 5.28 -6.17
CA VAL A 51 -14.79 5.19 -6.50
C VAL A 51 -15.57 5.97 -5.46
N LYS A 52 -16.46 6.84 -5.91
CA LYS A 52 -17.54 7.42 -5.11
C LYS A 52 -18.75 6.52 -5.25
N ALA A 53 -19.02 5.73 -4.23
CA ALA A 53 -20.18 4.82 -4.18
C ALA A 53 -21.27 5.40 -3.28
N SER A 54 -22.53 5.30 -3.70
CA SER A 54 -23.70 5.60 -2.89
C SER A 54 -24.23 4.31 -2.29
N PHE A 55 -24.38 4.29 -0.96
CA PHE A 55 -25.06 3.25 -0.22
C PHE A 55 -26.06 3.94 0.71
N ASP A 56 -27.31 3.53 0.67
CA ASP A 56 -28.37 4.07 1.56
C ASP A 56 -28.37 5.61 1.58
N ASP A 57 -28.28 6.22 0.39
CA ASP A 57 -28.21 7.68 0.15
C ASP A 57 -26.97 8.40 0.70
N GLU A 58 -26.01 7.68 1.30
CA GLU A 58 -24.74 8.22 1.73
C GLU A 58 -23.59 7.91 0.75
N TYR A 59 -22.62 8.84 0.66
CA TYR A 59 -21.48 8.69 -0.23
C TYR A 59 -20.23 8.20 0.50
N TYR A 60 -19.63 7.13 -0.03
CA TYR A 60 -18.40 6.56 0.46
C TYR A 60 -17.32 6.51 -0.61
N TYR A 61 -16.07 6.65 -0.19
CA TYR A 61 -14.93 6.61 -1.11
C TYR A 61 -14.11 5.35 -0.85
N ILE A 62 -13.97 4.53 -1.88
CA ILE A 62 -13.31 3.23 -1.82
C ILE A 62 -12.24 3.18 -2.93
N PRO A 63 -11.08 2.52 -2.73
CA PRO A 63 -10.14 2.31 -3.84
C PRO A 63 -10.83 1.55 -4.98
N ALA A 64 -10.72 2.06 -6.20
CA ALA A 64 -11.36 1.46 -7.36
C ALA A 64 -10.78 0.07 -7.66
N PRO A 65 -11.59 -0.97 -7.78
CA PRO A 65 -11.17 -2.24 -8.38
C PRO A 65 -11.05 -2.10 -9.91
N GLU A 66 -10.29 -2.99 -10.51
CA GLU A 66 -10.10 -3.02 -11.95
C GLU A 66 -11.42 -3.37 -12.66
N GLY A 67 -11.65 -2.72 -13.81
CA GLY A 67 -12.82 -2.95 -14.65
C GLY A 67 -14.13 -2.33 -14.15
N ILE A 68 -14.10 -1.45 -13.14
CA ILE A 68 -15.29 -0.77 -12.62
C ILE A 68 -15.68 0.43 -13.50
N ALA A 69 -16.97 0.65 -13.66
CA ALA A 69 -17.54 1.78 -14.40
C ALA A 69 -18.56 2.56 -13.55
N VAL A 70 -18.83 3.79 -13.97
CA VAL A 70 -19.92 4.60 -13.38
C VAL A 70 -21.27 3.95 -13.73
N GLY A 71 -22.14 3.82 -12.75
CA GLY A 71 -23.42 3.12 -12.86
C GLY A 71 -23.36 1.63 -12.47
N ASP A 72 -22.18 1.06 -12.30
CA ASP A 72 -22.05 -0.33 -11.81
C ASP A 72 -22.62 -0.47 -10.39
N ARG A 73 -23.12 -1.67 -10.09
CA ARG A 73 -23.59 -2.05 -8.76
C ARG A 73 -22.46 -2.68 -7.97
N LEU A 74 -22.47 -2.43 -6.67
CA LEU A 74 -21.50 -2.91 -5.70
C LEU A 74 -22.25 -3.52 -4.52
N GLU A 75 -22.11 -4.80 -4.30
CA GLU A 75 -22.75 -5.49 -3.17
C GLU A 75 -21.79 -5.60 -1.99
N MET A 76 -22.35 -5.46 -0.79
CA MET A 76 -21.58 -5.61 0.43
C MET A 76 -22.39 -6.33 1.50
N GLY A 77 -21.76 -7.27 2.21
CA GLY A 77 -22.34 -7.96 3.38
C GLY A 77 -22.74 -9.40 3.11
N LEU A 78 -23.65 -9.90 3.96
CA LEU A 78 -24.10 -11.28 3.90
C LEU A 78 -24.99 -11.49 2.67
N GLY A 79 -24.76 -12.59 1.94
CA GLY A 79 -25.54 -12.90 0.73
C GLY A 79 -25.05 -12.21 -0.55
N ALA A 80 -24.07 -11.28 -0.46
CA ALA A 80 -23.42 -10.73 -1.65
C ALA A 80 -22.71 -11.85 -2.42
N ALA A 81 -22.84 -11.81 -3.76
CA ALA A 81 -22.19 -12.81 -4.60
C ALA A 81 -20.66 -12.68 -4.55
N ALA A 82 -19.95 -13.81 -4.57
CA ALA A 82 -18.49 -13.84 -4.60
C ALA A 82 -17.92 -13.48 -6.00
N THR A 83 -18.41 -12.38 -6.57
CA THR A 83 -18.01 -11.86 -7.88
C THR A 83 -17.01 -10.71 -7.73
N ALA A 84 -16.30 -10.39 -8.80
CA ALA A 84 -15.37 -9.27 -8.81
C ALA A 84 -16.08 -7.97 -8.42
N ARG A 85 -15.37 -7.10 -7.66
CA ARG A 85 -15.80 -5.79 -7.15
C ARG A 85 -16.59 -5.84 -5.83
N ASN A 86 -17.30 -6.94 -5.53
CA ASN A 86 -18.10 -7.05 -4.31
C ASN A 86 -17.24 -7.11 -3.04
N ILE A 87 -17.80 -6.66 -1.94
CA ILE A 87 -17.14 -6.57 -0.64
C ILE A 87 -17.78 -7.59 0.31
N LEU A 88 -17.01 -8.60 0.70
CA LEU A 88 -17.50 -9.70 1.54
C LEU A 88 -16.62 -9.86 2.79
N ALA A 89 -17.16 -10.56 3.79
CA ALA A 89 -16.36 -11.11 4.86
C ALA A 89 -15.39 -12.18 4.30
N LEU A 90 -14.18 -12.28 4.85
CA LEU A 90 -13.18 -13.22 4.36
C LEU A 90 -13.64 -14.67 4.44
N GLU A 91 -14.49 -15.02 5.40
CA GLU A 91 -15.08 -16.36 5.54
C GLU A 91 -15.97 -16.76 4.37
N SER A 92 -16.61 -15.78 3.70
CA SER A 92 -17.50 -16.00 2.55
C SER A 92 -16.77 -16.00 1.22
N ILE A 93 -15.47 -15.71 1.19
CA ILE A 93 -14.69 -15.64 -0.04
C ILE A 93 -14.00 -16.99 -0.27
N PRO A 94 -14.20 -17.65 -1.45
CA PRO A 94 -13.56 -18.93 -1.75
C PRO A 94 -12.02 -18.85 -1.74
N GLU A 95 -11.37 -19.96 -1.38
CA GLU A 95 -9.91 -20.11 -1.50
C GLU A 95 -9.47 -19.94 -2.96
N GLY A 96 -8.27 -19.41 -3.15
CA GLY A 96 -7.74 -19.11 -4.49
C GLY A 96 -8.26 -17.80 -5.09
N THR A 97 -9.22 -17.11 -4.44
CA THR A 97 -9.76 -15.85 -4.94
C THR A 97 -8.77 -14.70 -4.73
N THR A 98 -8.66 -13.85 -5.74
CA THR A 98 -7.86 -12.62 -5.68
C THR A 98 -8.66 -11.51 -4.98
N ILE A 99 -8.08 -10.91 -3.94
CA ILE A 99 -8.71 -9.89 -3.11
C ILE A 99 -7.86 -8.65 -2.93
N CYS A 100 -8.47 -7.53 -2.65
CA CYS A 100 -7.83 -6.24 -2.38
C CYS A 100 -8.52 -5.46 -1.27
N ASN A 101 -7.96 -4.33 -0.85
CA ASN A 101 -8.49 -3.44 0.19
C ASN A 101 -8.95 -4.19 1.46
N ILE A 102 -8.09 -5.04 2.00
CA ILE A 102 -8.41 -5.97 3.08
C ILE A 102 -8.40 -5.26 4.43
N GLU A 103 -9.37 -5.54 5.28
CA GLU A 103 -9.36 -5.11 6.67
C GLU A 103 -8.32 -5.89 7.47
N LYS A 104 -7.63 -5.20 8.38
CA LYS A 104 -6.73 -5.85 9.34
C LYS A 104 -7.47 -6.30 10.59
N ASN A 105 -8.40 -5.48 11.04
CA ASN A 105 -9.35 -5.78 12.10
C ASN A 105 -10.75 -5.55 11.54
N ALA A 106 -11.73 -6.31 12.00
CA ALA A 106 -13.10 -6.15 11.54
C ALA A 106 -13.61 -4.71 11.79
N GLY A 107 -14.18 -4.08 10.76
CA GLY A 107 -14.73 -2.73 10.83
C GLY A 107 -13.70 -1.60 10.67
N ASP A 108 -12.43 -1.87 10.34
CA ASP A 108 -11.41 -0.81 10.17
C ASP A 108 -11.45 -0.13 8.79
N GLY A 109 -12.32 -0.57 7.90
CA GLY A 109 -12.61 0.04 6.61
C GLY A 109 -11.60 -0.26 5.50
N GLY A 110 -10.74 -1.26 5.69
CA GLY A 110 -9.69 -1.66 4.74
C GLY A 110 -8.39 -0.88 4.90
N LYS A 111 -7.32 -1.61 5.18
CA LYS A 111 -5.98 -1.05 5.40
C LYS A 111 -4.87 -1.71 4.59
N LEU A 112 -5.06 -2.96 4.20
CA LEU A 112 -4.06 -3.74 3.47
C LEU A 112 -4.39 -3.76 1.98
N ILE A 113 -3.37 -3.85 1.12
CA ILE A 113 -3.53 -3.97 -0.33
C ILE A 113 -4.43 -2.87 -0.92
N LYS A 114 -3.97 -1.62 -0.87
CA LYS A 114 -4.67 -0.43 -1.39
C LYS A 114 -3.89 0.29 -2.50
N SER A 115 -2.72 -0.22 -2.86
CA SER A 115 -1.88 0.40 -3.90
C SER A 115 -2.37 0.00 -5.29
N ALA A 116 -2.21 0.89 -6.26
CA ALA A 116 -2.55 0.62 -7.66
C ALA A 116 -1.92 -0.68 -8.16
N GLY A 117 -2.70 -1.52 -8.84
CA GLY A 117 -2.30 -2.80 -9.39
C GLY A 117 -1.96 -3.88 -8.36
N SER A 118 -2.29 -3.67 -7.08
CA SER A 118 -1.99 -4.67 -6.04
C SER A 118 -3.19 -5.54 -5.72
N SER A 119 -2.90 -6.79 -5.41
CA SER A 119 -3.86 -7.79 -4.95
C SER A 119 -3.20 -8.75 -3.97
N ALA A 120 -3.98 -9.53 -3.26
CA ALA A 120 -3.55 -10.65 -2.43
C ALA A 120 -4.43 -11.86 -2.76
N LEU A 121 -4.02 -13.04 -2.32
CA LEU A 121 -4.73 -14.28 -2.57
C LEU A 121 -5.28 -14.82 -1.25
N VAL A 122 -6.54 -15.23 -1.21
CA VAL A 122 -7.07 -16.06 -0.13
C VAL A 122 -6.42 -17.44 -0.27
N PHE A 123 -5.58 -17.80 0.69
CA PHE A 123 -4.73 -19.00 0.60
C PHE A 123 -5.41 -20.22 1.22
N SER A 124 -5.97 -20.07 2.41
CA SER A 124 -6.67 -21.15 3.11
C SER A 124 -7.57 -20.60 4.21
N HIS A 125 -8.66 -21.32 4.49
CA HIS A 125 -9.50 -21.14 5.64
C HIS A 125 -9.02 -22.09 6.75
N GLY A 126 -8.71 -21.57 7.93
CA GLY A 126 -8.27 -22.33 9.08
C GLY A 126 -9.10 -22.02 10.34
N ILE A 127 -8.94 -22.83 11.38
CA ILE A 127 -9.65 -22.65 12.67
C ILE A 127 -9.32 -21.29 13.30
N GLU A 128 -8.08 -20.83 13.19
CA GLU A 128 -7.63 -19.55 13.75
C GLU A 128 -8.00 -18.33 12.89
N GLY A 129 -8.49 -18.55 11.67
CA GLY A 129 -8.85 -17.49 10.74
C GLY A 129 -8.45 -17.77 9.29
N VAL A 130 -8.64 -16.79 8.45
CA VAL A 130 -8.35 -16.86 7.02
C VAL A 130 -6.92 -16.44 6.74
N THR A 131 -6.14 -17.30 6.11
CA THR A 131 -4.76 -17.02 5.71
C THR A 131 -4.72 -16.34 4.36
N VAL A 132 -4.18 -15.14 4.31
CA VAL A 132 -4.01 -14.34 3.09
C VAL A 132 -2.55 -14.31 2.69
N LYS A 133 -2.25 -14.62 1.42
CA LYS A 133 -0.92 -14.55 0.81
C LYS A 133 -0.74 -13.23 0.06
N PHE A 134 0.24 -12.43 0.48
CA PHE A 134 0.60 -11.16 -0.16
C PHE A 134 1.51 -11.36 -1.37
N PRO A 135 1.62 -10.35 -2.28
CA PRO A 135 2.56 -10.40 -3.42
C PRO A 135 4.03 -10.60 -3.01
N SER A 136 4.39 -10.20 -1.80
CA SER A 136 5.73 -10.42 -1.23
C SER A 136 6.01 -11.87 -0.83
N GLY A 137 5.04 -12.79 -0.99
CA GLY A 137 5.11 -14.17 -0.52
C GLY A 137 4.81 -14.37 0.97
N LYS A 138 4.65 -13.30 1.74
CA LYS A 138 4.29 -13.40 3.15
C LYS A 138 2.84 -13.83 3.30
N LYS A 139 2.59 -14.67 4.30
CA LYS A 139 1.26 -15.08 4.72
C LYS A 139 0.87 -14.34 6.01
N LEU A 140 -0.38 -13.97 6.14
CA LEU A 140 -0.97 -13.34 7.32
C LEU A 140 -2.32 -13.98 7.60
N THR A 141 -2.52 -14.46 8.81
CA THR A 141 -3.84 -14.92 9.28
C THR A 141 -4.63 -13.71 9.78
N VAL A 142 -5.85 -13.57 9.30
CA VAL A 142 -6.76 -12.46 9.56
C VAL A 142 -8.08 -13.01 10.07
N ASN A 143 -8.78 -12.26 10.92
CA ASN A 143 -10.08 -12.67 11.46
C ASN A 143 -11.08 -12.91 10.30
N PRO A 144 -11.85 -14.00 10.30
CA PRO A 144 -12.84 -14.34 9.27
C PRO A 144 -13.88 -13.25 9.00
N LYS A 145 -14.24 -12.49 10.02
CA LYS A 145 -15.19 -11.35 9.95
C LYS A 145 -14.60 -10.08 9.31
N CYS A 146 -13.30 -10.05 9.01
CA CYS A 146 -12.71 -8.94 8.27
C CYS A 146 -13.21 -8.92 6.84
N ARG A 147 -13.52 -7.73 6.32
CA ARG A 147 -14.00 -7.56 4.95
C ARG A 147 -12.84 -7.41 3.97
N ALA A 148 -13.07 -7.86 2.76
CA ALA A 148 -12.20 -7.63 1.63
C ALA A 148 -13.02 -7.41 0.36
N MET A 149 -12.46 -6.71 -0.61
CA MET A 149 -13.04 -6.56 -1.93
C MET A 149 -12.43 -7.60 -2.87
N ILE A 150 -13.25 -8.25 -3.67
CA ILE A 150 -12.80 -9.22 -4.66
C ILE A 150 -12.24 -8.48 -5.88
N GLY A 151 -11.05 -8.86 -6.31
CA GLY A 151 -10.39 -8.31 -7.49
C GLY A 151 -9.04 -7.65 -7.20
N ILE A 152 -8.59 -6.85 -8.15
CA ILE A 152 -7.31 -6.15 -8.17
C ILE A 152 -7.57 -4.65 -8.10
N ILE A 153 -6.74 -3.87 -7.41
CA ILE A 153 -6.86 -2.40 -7.41
C ILE A 153 -6.50 -1.85 -8.80
N ALA A 154 -7.33 -0.99 -9.33
CA ALA A 154 -7.12 -0.32 -10.61
C ALA A 154 -5.83 0.52 -10.65
N GLY A 155 -5.37 0.86 -11.85
CA GLY A 155 -4.18 1.69 -12.07
C GLY A 155 -2.87 0.89 -12.04
N ALA A 156 -2.92 -0.38 -12.41
CA ALA A 156 -1.71 -1.20 -12.64
C ALA A 156 -0.77 -0.56 -13.67
N GLY A 157 0.52 -0.92 -13.65
CA GLY A 157 1.52 -0.39 -14.59
C GLY A 157 1.99 1.04 -14.30
N ARG A 158 1.37 1.77 -13.37
CA ARG A 158 1.73 3.16 -13.05
C ARG A 158 3.20 3.34 -12.67
N LYS A 159 3.79 2.35 -12.01
CA LYS A 159 5.19 2.37 -11.58
C LYS A 159 6.19 1.97 -12.65
N GLU A 160 5.75 1.34 -13.71
CA GLU A 160 6.57 0.85 -14.81
C GLU A 160 6.99 1.99 -15.75
N LYS A 161 6.12 2.99 -15.90
CA LYS A 161 6.42 4.17 -16.72
C LYS A 161 7.42 5.08 -16.01
N PRO A 162 8.62 5.34 -16.61
CA PRO A 162 9.61 6.22 -16.03
C PRO A 162 9.16 7.69 -16.05
N PHE A 163 9.66 8.47 -15.09
CA PHE A 163 9.47 9.91 -15.10
C PHE A 163 10.36 10.55 -16.17
N LEU A 164 9.77 11.21 -17.13
CA LEU A 164 10.50 11.90 -18.20
C LEU A 164 11.25 13.14 -17.69
N LYS A 165 10.67 13.88 -16.74
CA LYS A 165 11.19 15.15 -16.22
C LYS A 165 11.39 15.11 -14.71
N ALA A 166 12.50 15.72 -14.23
CA ALA A 166 12.77 15.87 -12.80
C ALA A 166 11.66 16.64 -12.08
N GLY A 167 11.05 17.66 -12.71
CA GLY A 167 9.94 18.42 -12.14
C GLY A 167 8.69 17.57 -11.90
N THR A 168 8.33 16.66 -12.80
CA THR A 168 7.21 15.72 -12.61
C THR A 168 7.48 14.80 -11.43
N LYS A 169 8.70 14.27 -11.31
CA LYS A 169 9.11 13.46 -10.16
C LYS A 169 9.09 14.25 -8.86
N ALA A 170 9.52 15.52 -8.88
CA ALA A 170 9.48 16.39 -7.71
C ALA A 170 8.06 16.60 -7.19
N LYS A 171 7.11 16.92 -8.08
CA LYS A 171 5.68 17.07 -7.72
C LYS A 171 5.07 15.78 -7.18
N TYR A 172 5.38 14.65 -7.79
CA TYR A 172 4.95 13.33 -7.32
C TYR A 172 5.49 13.04 -5.91
N MET A 173 6.77 13.27 -5.66
CA MET A 173 7.40 13.05 -4.36
C MET A 173 6.83 14.00 -3.29
N GLN A 174 6.56 15.25 -3.65
CA GLN A 174 5.93 16.22 -2.76
C GLN A 174 4.52 15.79 -2.35
N ALA A 175 3.71 15.29 -3.30
CA ALA A 175 2.37 14.78 -3.02
C ALA A 175 2.39 13.60 -2.03
N HIS A 176 3.48 12.82 -2.00
CA HIS A 176 3.68 11.70 -1.09
C HIS A 176 4.45 12.06 0.20
N GLY A 177 4.76 13.32 0.42
CA GLY A 177 5.55 13.76 1.58
C GLY A 177 6.99 13.23 1.59
N ARG A 178 7.58 13.03 0.42
CA ARG A 178 8.94 12.52 0.25
C ARG A 178 9.89 13.61 -0.22
N LEU A 179 11.07 13.68 0.41
CA LEU A 179 12.11 14.62 -0.01
C LEU A 179 12.67 14.25 -1.38
N TYR A 180 12.70 15.23 -2.27
CA TYR A 180 13.32 15.13 -3.58
C TYR A 180 13.83 16.52 -4.03
N PRO A 181 15.00 16.64 -4.67
CA PRO A 181 15.97 15.57 -4.92
C PRO A 181 16.72 15.13 -3.65
N THR A 182 17.28 13.91 -3.69
CA THR A 182 18.08 13.37 -2.58
C THR A 182 19.53 13.22 -3.03
N VAL A 183 20.43 13.97 -2.40
CA VAL A 183 21.87 13.88 -2.68
C VAL A 183 22.40 12.53 -2.17
N ARG A 184 23.24 11.87 -2.99
CA ARG A 184 23.89 10.62 -2.60
C ARG A 184 24.80 10.83 -1.40
N GLY A 185 24.87 9.86 -0.49
CA GLY A 185 25.72 9.97 0.72
C GLY A 185 27.19 10.17 0.43
N ILE A 186 27.71 9.56 -0.66
CA ILE A 186 29.10 9.69 -1.10
C ILE A 186 29.44 11.09 -1.66
N ALA A 187 28.45 11.86 -2.07
CA ALA A 187 28.59 13.21 -2.59
C ALA A 187 28.39 14.27 -1.51
N GLN A 188 28.22 13.87 -0.25
CA GLN A 188 28.07 14.77 0.90
C GLN A 188 29.37 14.93 1.66
N ALA A 189 29.50 16.01 2.46
CA ALA A 189 30.63 16.15 3.36
C ALA A 189 30.60 15.09 4.48
N ALA A 190 31.77 14.75 5.02
CA ALA A 190 31.91 13.73 6.07
C ALA A 190 31.08 14.07 7.33
N VAL A 191 30.87 15.35 7.63
CA VAL A 191 30.04 15.82 8.76
C VAL A 191 28.56 15.44 8.59
N TYR A 192 28.07 15.43 7.34
CA TYR A 192 26.64 15.22 7.08
C TYR A 192 26.28 13.78 6.77
N HIS A 193 27.21 12.97 6.36
CA HIS A 193 26.93 11.56 6.01
C HIS A 193 28.14 10.66 6.29
N PRO A 194 27.96 9.46 6.88
CA PRO A 194 29.03 8.49 7.13
C PRO A 194 29.81 8.04 5.88
N HIS A 195 29.24 8.16 4.69
CA HIS A 195 29.87 7.87 3.40
C HIS A 195 30.46 9.11 2.72
N GLY A 196 30.39 10.26 3.39
CA GLY A 196 30.88 11.51 2.82
C GLY A 196 32.37 11.73 3.03
N GLY A 197 32.88 12.75 2.34
CA GLY A 197 34.28 13.14 2.40
C GLY A 197 35.19 12.31 1.46
N GLY A 198 36.50 12.57 1.58
CA GLY A 198 37.53 11.94 0.73
C GLY A 198 37.74 12.64 -0.61
N ARG A 199 38.86 12.33 -1.26
CA ARG A 199 39.20 12.87 -2.59
C ARG A 199 38.32 12.31 -3.70
N HIS A 200 37.97 11.03 -3.61
CA HIS A 200 37.12 10.32 -4.57
C HIS A 200 35.82 9.89 -3.94
N GLN A 201 34.73 9.88 -4.71
CA GLN A 201 33.42 9.46 -4.24
C GLN A 201 33.35 7.93 -4.08
N HIS A 202 33.53 7.45 -2.86
CA HIS A 202 33.43 6.03 -2.51
C HIS A 202 32.84 5.85 -1.11
N VAL A 203 32.40 4.65 -0.78
CA VAL A 203 31.78 4.39 0.55
C VAL A 203 32.84 4.42 1.65
N GLY A 204 34.08 3.95 1.39
CA GLY A 204 35.21 3.96 2.30
C GLY A 204 35.04 3.12 3.58
N ARG A 205 33.89 2.49 3.75
CA ARG A 205 33.52 1.68 4.93
C ARG A 205 32.65 0.52 4.49
N GLN A 206 32.43 -0.43 5.40
CA GLN A 206 31.48 -1.48 5.17
C GLN A 206 30.07 -0.90 4.94
N SER A 207 29.45 -1.25 3.81
CA SER A 207 28.13 -0.74 3.43
C SER A 207 26.98 -1.40 4.18
N SER A 208 27.20 -2.59 4.74
CA SER A 208 26.21 -3.33 5.53
C SER A 208 26.28 -2.92 7.00
N VAL A 209 25.13 -2.68 7.61
CA VAL A 209 25.01 -2.28 9.02
C VAL A 209 23.97 -3.13 9.76
N GLY A 210 24.20 -3.39 11.04
CA GLY A 210 23.28 -4.14 11.88
C GLY A 210 21.97 -3.38 12.15
N ARG A 211 20.94 -4.12 12.57
CA ARG A 211 19.64 -3.54 12.94
C ARG A 211 19.74 -2.59 14.13
N THR A 212 20.60 -2.91 15.09
CA THR A 212 20.82 -2.16 16.34
C THR A 212 21.75 -0.97 16.19
N THR A 213 22.34 -0.77 14.99
CA THR A 213 23.23 0.38 14.74
C THR A 213 22.53 1.70 15.09
N PRO A 214 23.20 2.63 15.82
CA PRO A 214 22.61 3.90 16.23
C PRO A 214 22.08 4.73 15.04
N PRO A 215 21.05 5.55 15.26
CA PRO A 215 20.58 6.53 14.28
C PRO A 215 21.74 7.45 13.86
N GLY A 216 21.82 7.78 12.58
CA GLY A 216 22.91 8.57 12.01
C GLY A 216 24.03 7.72 11.44
N ARG A 217 24.45 6.65 12.10
CA ARG A 217 25.36 5.64 11.55
C ARG A 217 24.64 4.58 10.71
N LYS A 218 23.33 4.40 10.89
CA LYS A 218 22.49 3.43 10.17
C LYS A 218 22.21 3.92 8.74
N VAL A 219 23.18 3.72 7.86
CA VAL A 219 23.12 4.08 6.43
C VAL A 219 23.61 2.92 5.59
N GLY A 220 23.29 2.91 4.29
CA GLY A 220 23.64 1.84 3.37
C GLY A 220 22.66 0.67 3.43
N ILE A 221 23.16 -0.55 3.40
CA ILE A 221 22.36 -1.78 3.44
C ILE A 221 22.08 -2.14 4.90
N ILE A 222 20.85 -1.94 5.33
CA ILE A 222 20.44 -2.15 6.72
C ILE A 222 19.94 -3.57 6.91
N SER A 223 20.53 -4.29 7.86
CA SER A 223 20.17 -5.67 8.24
C SER A 223 19.98 -6.59 7.04
N PRO A 224 20.98 -6.75 6.17
CA PRO A 224 20.86 -7.63 5.02
C PRO A 224 20.63 -9.07 5.49
N ARG A 225 19.67 -9.76 4.87
CA ARG A 225 19.42 -11.16 5.14
C ARG A 225 20.43 -12.08 4.46
N LYS A 226 21.02 -11.57 3.38
CA LYS A 226 22.02 -12.27 2.58
C LYS A 226 23.06 -11.26 2.14
N THR A 227 24.32 -11.60 2.32
CA THR A 227 25.47 -10.85 1.82
C THR A 227 26.42 -11.81 1.11
N GLY A 228 27.12 -11.35 0.08
CA GLY A 228 28.05 -12.16 -0.69
C GLY A 228 27.39 -13.22 -1.58
N ARG A 229 28.15 -14.27 -1.89
CA ARG A 229 27.75 -15.35 -2.82
C ARG A 229 26.94 -16.48 -2.19
N SER A 230 26.57 -16.42 -0.91
CA SER A 230 25.79 -17.48 -0.26
C SER A 230 24.43 -17.64 -0.92
N ARG A 231 24.11 -18.86 -1.34
CA ARG A 231 22.80 -19.20 -1.89
C ARG A 231 21.73 -19.03 -0.83
N LEU A 232 20.54 -18.60 -1.22
CA LEU A 232 19.37 -18.66 -0.33
C LEU A 232 19.15 -20.14 0.02
N LYS A 233 19.35 -20.51 1.28
CA LYS A 233 18.81 -21.77 1.78
C LYS A 233 17.30 -21.64 1.70
N GLU A 234 16.67 -22.53 0.95
CA GLU A 234 15.22 -22.66 0.98
C GLU A 234 14.82 -22.89 2.44
N ARG A 235 13.97 -22.01 2.93
CA ARG A 235 13.36 -22.24 4.24
C ARG A 235 12.37 -23.38 4.05
N LYS A 236 12.74 -24.55 4.57
CA LYS A 236 11.80 -25.63 4.85
C LYS A 236 10.77 -25.15 5.87
#